data_ff11f036d136e4eaeb1cc47ee7d751bd
#
_entry.id   ff11f036d136e4eaeb1cc47ee7d751bd
#
_cell.length_a   1.000
_cell.length_b   1.000
_cell.length_c   1.000
_cell.angle_alpha   90.00
_cell.angle_beta   90.00
_cell.angle_gamma   90.00
#
_symmetry.space_group_name_H-M   'P 1'
#
loop_
_entity.id
_entity.type
_entity.pdbx_description
1 polymer ?
#
loop_
_entity_poly.entity_id
_entity_poly.type
_entity_poly.pdbx_seq_one_letter_code
_entity_poly.pdbx_strand_id
1 'polypeptide(L)'
;SSFSTSAGLEYYLHAVDVAGNVTDKPVEGFTSISVTITGGLASTDRWPTGIPNGTNVSSYQLWSFPGSPASSSPVNLIVDDMPDAAFDNTKWRAFAYAGGGAWTEFEDLSSLNSGESYFIIVKDAGFSINTGQVYTIATNQPFEINLTSGDWTFVGNPFDFTIPLTSLGTTDSTSL
;
A
#
# COMPACT_ATOMS: atom_id res chain seq x y z
N SER A 1 25.39 2.54 10.39
CA SER A 1 24.52 3.07 9.34
C SER A 1 23.58 1.95 8.89
N SER A 2 22.29 2.24 8.83
CA SER A 2 21.29 1.32 8.29
C SER A 2 21.40 1.35 6.76
N PHE A 3 21.56 0.21 6.12
CA PHE A 3 21.57 0.07 4.66
C PHE A 3 20.18 -0.24 4.10
N SER A 4 19.20 -0.47 4.97
CA SER A 4 17.81 -0.75 4.57
C SER A 4 16.95 0.48 4.73
N THR A 5 16.02 0.66 3.81
CA THR A 5 15.01 1.73 3.80
C THR A 5 13.61 1.12 3.76
N SER A 6 12.58 1.95 3.87
CA SER A 6 11.18 1.52 3.65
C SER A 6 10.92 1.02 2.22
N ALA A 7 11.80 1.35 1.27
CA ALA A 7 11.76 0.80 -0.09
C ALA A 7 12.33 -0.62 -0.21
N GLY A 8 12.87 -1.18 0.88
CA GLY A 8 13.51 -2.50 0.88
C GLY A 8 15.03 -2.42 0.68
N LEU A 9 15.64 -3.56 0.40
CA LEU A 9 17.06 -3.70 0.12
C LEU A 9 17.26 -4.45 -1.20
N GLU A 10 18.03 -3.87 -2.08
CA GLU A 10 18.44 -4.47 -3.35
C GLU A 10 19.95 -4.70 -3.35
N TYR A 11 20.40 -5.83 -3.85
CA TYR A 11 21.82 -6.14 -3.95
C TYR A 11 22.14 -7.02 -5.15
N TYR A 12 23.38 -6.97 -5.58
CA TYR A 12 24.00 -7.96 -6.46
C TYR A 12 25.38 -8.33 -5.94
N LEU A 13 25.86 -9.50 -6.30
CA LEU A 13 27.21 -9.96 -5.99
C LEU A 13 28.05 -9.87 -7.25
N HIS A 14 29.17 -9.16 -7.16
CA HIS A 14 30.17 -9.04 -8.24
C HIS A 14 31.46 -9.68 -7.77
N ALA A 15 31.87 -10.75 -8.43
CA ALA A 15 33.11 -11.46 -8.10
C ALA A 15 34.07 -11.46 -9.29
N VAL A 16 35.33 -11.14 -9.04
CA VAL A 16 36.39 -11.16 -10.02
C VAL A 16 37.50 -12.10 -9.50
N ASP A 17 37.89 -13.06 -10.31
CA ASP A 17 39.01 -13.96 -9.97
C ASP A 17 40.39 -13.33 -10.31
N VAL A 18 41.46 -14.01 -9.93
CA VAL A 18 42.83 -13.51 -10.18
C VAL A 18 43.21 -13.49 -11.65
N ALA A 19 42.45 -14.12 -12.53
CA ALA A 19 42.64 -14.11 -13.97
C ALA A 19 41.79 -13.02 -14.68
N GLY A 20 40.98 -12.28 -13.89
CA GLY A 20 40.10 -11.23 -14.39
C GLY A 20 38.74 -11.71 -14.90
N ASN A 21 38.37 -12.98 -14.66
CA ASN A 21 37.04 -13.46 -15.00
C ASN A 21 36.01 -12.86 -14.02
N VAL A 22 34.90 -12.39 -14.56
CA VAL A 22 33.82 -11.74 -13.80
C VAL A 22 32.62 -12.67 -13.70
N THR A 23 32.00 -12.70 -12.51
CA THR A 23 30.73 -13.37 -12.27
C THR A 23 29.83 -12.45 -11.48
N ASP A 24 28.64 -12.17 -12.01
CA ASP A 24 27.58 -11.42 -11.34
C ASP A 24 26.43 -12.34 -10.93
N LYS A 25 25.84 -12.09 -9.76
CA LYS A 25 24.65 -12.78 -9.27
C LYS A 25 23.69 -11.77 -8.64
N PRO A 26 22.44 -11.66 -9.16
CA PRO A 26 21.96 -12.33 -10.38
C PRO A 26 22.73 -11.88 -11.62
N VAL A 27 22.63 -12.64 -12.71
CA VAL A 27 23.36 -12.33 -13.98
C VAL A 27 22.90 -10.98 -14.55
N GLU A 28 21.64 -10.65 -14.35
CA GLU A 28 21.06 -9.36 -14.73
C GLU A 28 20.19 -8.86 -13.56
N GLY A 29 20.13 -7.53 -13.39
CA GLY A 29 19.34 -6.88 -12.36
C GLY A 29 19.93 -7.03 -10.95
N PHE A 30 19.06 -7.21 -9.97
CA PHE A 30 19.40 -7.31 -8.54
C PHE A 30 18.50 -8.31 -7.83
N THR A 31 18.88 -8.70 -6.63
CA THR A 31 18.04 -9.46 -5.69
C THR A 31 17.41 -8.49 -4.71
N SER A 32 16.10 -8.52 -4.57
CA SER A 32 15.37 -7.75 -3.57
C SER A 32 15.17 -8.56 -2.29
N ILE A 33 15.36 -7.90 -1.16
CA ILE A 33 15.07 -8.45 0.17
C ILE A 33 13.95 -7.63 0.80
N SER A 34 12.89 -8.32 1.22
CA SER A 34 11.83 -7.68 2.00
C SER A 34 12.37 -7.23 3.37
N VAL A 35 12.09 -5.98 3.71
CA VAL A 35 12.47 -5.38 5.00
C VAL A 35 11.22 -5.24 5.85
N THR A 36 11.33 -5.54 7.14
CA THR A 36 10.25 -5.35 8.10
C THR A 36 10.32 -3.93 8.67
N ILE A 37 9.22 -3.19 8.55
CA ILE A 37 9.04 -1.87 9.14
C ILE A 37 8.16 -2.04 10.37
N THR A 38 8.78 -2.12 11.54
CA THR A 38 8.08 -2.43 12.80
C THR A 38 7.23 -1.27 13.33
N GLY A 39 7.58 -0.05 13.00
CA GLY A 39 6.82 1.16 13.37
C GLY A 39 5.63 1.46 12.47
N GLY A 40 5.45 0.64 11.42
CA GLY A 40 4.40 0.88 10.42
C GLY A 40 4.68 2.07 9.51
N LEU A 41 3.75 2.32 8.60
CA LEU A 41 3.75 3.46 7.69
C LEU A 41 2.51 4.31 7.98
N ALA A 42 2.73 5.58 8.26
CA ALA A 42 1.67 6.47 8.69
C ALA A 42 1.07 7.26 7.51
N SER A 43 -0.22 7.48 7.54
CA SER A 43 -0.92 8.34 6.58
C SER A 43 -0.45 9.81 6.62
N THR A 44 0.31 10.19 7.65
CA THR A 44 0.91 11.52 7.79
C THR A 44 1.93 11.85 6.71
N ASP A 45 2.48 10.88 6.00
CA ASP A 45 3.31 11.12 4.83
C ASP A 45 2.52 11.81 3.70
N ARG A 46 1.25 11.46 3.57
CA ARG A 46 0.32 12.08 2.64
C ARG A 46 -0.41 13.29 3.26
N TRP A 47 -0.83 13.17 4.51
CA TRP A 47 -1.62 14.17 5.23
C TRP A 47 -0.93 14.56 6.54
N PRO A 48 0.06 15.47 6.50
CA PRO A 48 0.85 15.82 7.69
C PRO A 48 0.05 16.38 8.87
N THR A 49 -1.15 16.91 8.60
CA THR A 49 -2.07 17.46 9.63
C THR A 49 -3.21 16.50 9.97
N GLY A 50 -3.10 15.25 9.54
CA GLY A 50 -4.15 14.24 9.67
C GLY A 50 -5.04 14.15 8.43
N ILE A 51 -5.86 13.11 8.39
CA ILE A 51 -6.81 12.85 7.30
C ILE A 51 -7.76 14.06 7.17
N PRO A 52 -7.96 14.59 5.95
CA PRO A 52 -8.92 15.66 5.75
C PRO A 52 -10.31 15.27 6.27
N ASN A 53 -10.87 16.11 7.13
CA ASN A 53 -12.11 15.81 7.84
C ASN A 53 -13.32 16.52 7.23
N GLY A 54 -14.51 16.07 7.56
CA GLY A 54 -15.78 16.68 7.16
C GLY A 54 -16.95 15.72 7.19
N THR A 55 -18.12 16.24 6.78
CA THR A 55 -19.39 15.50 6.80
C THR A 55 -20.06 15.43 5.44
N ASN A 56 -19.44 16.01 4.41
CA ASN A 56 -19.99 16.04 3.04
C ASN A 56 -19.39 14.93 2.17
N VAL A 57 -20.06 14.58 1.10
CA VAL A 57 -19.56 13.61 0.11
C VAL A 57 -18.18 13.99 -0.43
N SER A 58 -17.91 15.28 -0.61
CA SER A 58 -16.60 15.80 -1.04
C SER A 58 -15.48 15.62 -0.01
N SER A 59 -15.81 15.24 1.23
CA SER A 59 -14.82 14.98 2.28
C SER A 59 -14.27 13.56 2.25
N TYR A 60 -14.82 12.66 1.44
CA TYR A 60 -14.21 11.34 1.25
C TYR A 60 -12.83 11.46 0.62
N GLN A 61 -11.90 10.73 1.17
CA GLN A 61 -10.54 10.62 0.67
C GLN A 61 -10.28 9.22 0.14
N LEU A 62 -9.58 9.12 -1.01
CA LEU A 62 -9.08 7.84 -1.48
C LEU A 62 -7.76 7.56 -0.74
N TRP A 63 -7.69 6.42 -0.08
CA TRP A 63 -6.55 5.98 0.71
C TRP A 63 -6.09 4.60 0.27
N SER A 64 -4.80 4.39 0.25
CA SER A 64 -4.13 3.11 0.10
C SER A 64 -2.90 3.11 0.99
N PHE A 65 -2.36 1.95 1.28
CA PHE A 65 -1.16 1.83 2.09
C PHE A 65 -0.08 1.04 1.32
N PRO A 66 1.20 1.44 1.46
CA PRO A 66 2.30 0.71 0.87
C PRO A 66 2.68 -0.49 1.75
N GLY A 67 3.42 -1.44 1.14
CA GLY A 67 3.89 -2.64 1.81
C GLY A 67 2.81 -3.69 2.02
N SER A 68 3.21 -4.86 2.46
CA SER A 68 2.33 -5.96 2.86
C SER A 68 2.18 -5.92 4.38
N PRO A 69 1.01 -5.62 4.94
CA PRO A 69 0.83 -5.55 6.38
C PRO A 69 0.98 -6.93 7.03
N ALA A 70 1.51 -6.97 8.24
CA ALA A 70 1.60 -8.20 9.03
C ALA A 70 0.20 -8.75 9.39
N SER A 71 -0.79 -7.86 9.43
CA SER A 71 -2.21 -8.20 9.55
C SER A 71 -3.00 -7.43 8.52
N SER A 72 -3.79 -8.13 7.71
CA SER A 72 -4.72 -7.52 6.76
C SER A 72 -6.08 -7.18 7.39
N SER A 73 -6.26 -7.43 8.68
CA SER A 73 -7.51 -7.14 9.38
C SER A 73 -7.79 -5.63 9.38
N PRO A 74 -8.96 -5.19 8.92
CA PRO A 74 -9.36 -3.79 8.98
C PRO A 74 -9.30 -3.20 10.39
N VAL A 75 -9.56 -4.01 11.41
CA VAL A 75 -9.46 -3.60 12.82
C VAL A 75 -8.04 -3.17 13.19
N ASN A 76 -7.04 -3.96 12.78
CA ASN A 76 -5.63 -3.68 13.10
C ASN A 76 -4.98 -2.63 12.19
N LEU A 77 -5.66 -2.23 11.12
CA LEU A 77 -5.12 -1.27 10.15
C LEU A 77 -5.78 0.10 10.24
N ILE A 78 -6.95 0.19 10.86
CA ILE A 78 -7.71 1.44 10.88
C ILE A 78 -8.26 1.76 12.28
N VAL A 79 -8.88 0.78 12.97
CA VAL A 79 -9.72 1.06 14.14
C VAL A 79 -8.96 1.62 15.32
N ASP A 80 -7.76 1.10 15.57
CA ASP A 80 -6.93 1.52 16.72
C ASP A 80 -6.47 2.99 16.62
N ASP A 81 -6.45 3.52 15.40
CA ASP A 81 -6.10 4.92 15.11
C ASP A 81 -7.31 5.86 15.02
N MET A 82 -8.52 5.30 15.04
CA MET A 82 -9.76 6.08 14.88
C MET A 82 -10.36 6.53 16.22
N PRO A 83 -11.32 7.46 16.22
CA PRO A 83 -11.98 7.91 17.43
C PRO A 83 -12.44 6.77 18.32
N ASP A 84 -12.03 6.82 19.60
CA ASP A 84 -12.36 5.85 20.65
C ASP A 84 -11.83 4.42 20.38
N ALA A 85 -10.93 4.25 19.42
CA ALA A 85 -10.46 2.94 18.96
C ALA A 85 -11.62 1.95 18.71
N ALA A 86 -12.69 2.44 18.09
CA ALA A 86 -13.90 1.70 17.79
C ALA A 86 -14.52 2.14 16.47
N PHE A 87 -15.25 1.24 15.81
CA PHE A 87 -16.07 1.62 14.68
C PHE A 87 -17.33 2.34 15.15
N ASP A 88 -17.51 3.56 14.66
CA ASP A 88 -18.69 4.39 14.86
C ASP A 88 -18.96 5.15 13.55
N ASN A 89 -19.95 4.69 12.81
CA ASN A 89 -20.31 5.28 11.51
C ASN A 89 -20.82 6.72 11.57
N THR A 90 -21.01 7.28 12.76
CA THR A 90 -21.29 8.71 12.98
C THR A 90 -20.01 9.54 13.10
N LYS A 91 -18.86 8.92 13.31
CA LYS A 91 -17.56 9.56 13.48
C LYS A 91 -16.63 9.35 12.30
N TRP A 92 -16.62 8.12 11.74
CA TRP A 92 -15.82 7.80 10.58
C TRP A 92 -16.42 6.64 9.81
N ARG A 93 -16.09 6.53 8.51
CA ARG A 93 -16.51 5.43 7.65
C ARG A 93 -15.41 5.10 6.66
N ALA A 94 -15.29 3.82 6.29
CA ALA A 94 -14.41 3.36 5.23
C ALA A 94 -15.14 2.38 4.32
N PHE A 95 -14.80 2.37 3.02
CA PHE A 95 -15.46 1.57 2.00
C PHE A 95 -14.46 0.99 1.01
N ALA A 96 -14.69 -0.25 0.61
CA ALA A 96 -14.12 -0.85 -0.59
C ALA A 96 -15.19 -0.92 -1.69
N TYR A 97 -14.78 -0.78 -2.94
CA TYR A 97 -15.65 -0.99 -4.07
C TYR A 97 -15.79 -2.50 -4.33
N ALA A 98 -17.02 -2.98 -4.32
CA ALA A 98 -17.34 -4.40 -4.47
C ALA A 98 -17.70 -4.79 -5.92
N GLY A 99 -17.74 -3.81 -6.85
CA GLY A 99 -18.15 -4.00 -8.22
C GLY A 99 -19.65 -3.74 -8.46
N GLY A 100 -20.02 -3.52 -9.73
CA GLY A 100 -21.42 -3.28 -10.12
C GLY A 100 -22.06 -2.04 -9.49
N GLY A 101 -21.26 -1.07 -9.05
CA GLY A 101 -21.76 0.11 -8.31
C GLY A 101 -22.00 -0.14 -6.82
N ALA A 102 -21.69 -1.33 -6.31
CA ALA A 102 -21.84 -1.67 -4.90
C ALA A 102 -20.58 -1.32 -4.09
N TRP A 103 -20.78 -1.01 -2.81
CA TRP A 103 -19.73 -0.68 -1.84
C TRP A 103 -19.88 -1.55 -0.62
N THR A 104 -18.75 -2.07 -0.12
CA THR A 104 -18.69 -2.79 1.17
C THR A 104 -18.17 -1.83 2.21
N GLU A 105 -18.93 -1.62 3.27
CA GLU A 105 -18.53 -0.77 4.39
C GLU A 105 -17.61 -1.54 5.36
N PHE A 106 -16.88 -0.81 6.18
CA PHE A 106 -15.86 -1.31 7.10
C PHE A 106 -16.26 -2.55 7.89
N GLU A 107 -17.48 -2.62 8.45
CA GLU A 107 -17.95 -3.75 9.27
C GLU A 107 -17.97 -5.07 8.50
N ASP A 108 -18.21 -5.00 7.19
CA ASP A 108 -18.30 -6.17 6.30
C ASP A 108 -16.98 -6.43 5.55
N LEU A 109 -15.96 -5.59 5.74
CA LEU A 109 -14.63 -5.80 5.15
C LEU A 109 -13.88 -6.90 5.89
N SER A 110 -13.53 -7.97 5.19
CA SER A 110 -12.77 -9.08 5.75
C SER A 110 -11.26 -8.82 5.79
N SER A 111 -10.76 -8.04 4.85
CA SER A 111 -9.34 -7.70 4.72
C SER A 111 -9.13 -6.39 3.97
N LEU A 112 -7.99 -5.75 4.23
CA LEU A 112 -7.44 -4.67 3.41
C LEU A 112 -6.12 -5.16 2.79
N ASN A 113 -5.93 -4.93 1.50
CA ASN A 113 -4.82 -5.50 0.75
C ASN A 113 -3.94 -4.40 0.12
N SER A 114 -2.65 -4.68 0.02
CA SER A 114 -1.72 -3.84 -0.73
C SER A 114 -2.13 -3.77 -2.19
N GLY A 115 -1.94 -2.61 -2.80
CA GLY A 115 -2.32 -2.39 -4.20
C GLY A 115 -3.80 -2.07 -4.41
N GLU A 116 -4.63 -2.16 -3.39
CA GLU A 116 -6.03 -1.71 -3.41
C GLU A 116 -6.17 -0.31 -2.81
N SER A 117 -7.25 0.37 -3.16
CA SER A 117 -7.60 1.67 -2.58
C SER A 117 -8.99 1.65 -1.98
N TYR A 118 -9.14 2.39 -0.89
CA TYR A 118 -10.33 2.48 -0.06
C TYR A 118 -10.77 3.93 0.06
N PHE A 119 -12.07 4.18 0.11
CA PHE A 119 -12.57 5.49 0.48
C PHE A 119 -12.70 5.58 1.99
N ILE A 120 -12.20 6.68 2.55
CA ILE A 120 -12.31 6.99 3.97
C ILE A 120 -12.87 8.40 4.18
N ILE A 121 -13.67 8.57 5.19
CA ILE A 121 -14.14 9.86 5.69
C ILE A 121 -14.06 9.87 7.22
N VAL A 122 -13.55 10.95 7.78
CA VAL A 122 -13.48 11.19 9.22
C VAL A 122 -14.19 12.51 9.51
N LYS A 123 -15.04 12.54 10.51
CA LYS A 123 -15.82 13.73 10.87
C LYS A 123 -14.95 14.82 11.49
N ASP A 124 -14.12 14.44 12.45
CA ASP A 124 -13.30 15.37 13.23
C ASP A 124 -11.85 15.37 12.75
N ALA A 125 -11.12 16.47 12.98
CA ALA A 125 -9.75 16.63 12.57
C ALA A 125 -8.75 15.89 13.49
N GLY A 126 -7.53 15.66 12.98
CA GLY A 126 -6.39 15.21 13.78
C GLY A 126 -6.18 13.71 13.81
N PHE A 127 -6.95 12.94 13.04
CA PHE A 127 -6.74 11.49 12.92
C PHE A 127 -5.77 11.16 11.80
N SER A 128 -4.93 10.16 12.03
CA SER A 128 -4.02 9.58 11.05
C SER A 128 -4.01 8.07 11.21
N ILE A 129 -3.85 7.34 10.12
CA ILE A 129 -3.77 5.88 10.13
C ILE A 129 -2.31 5.47 10.13
N ASN A 130 -1.98 4.51 10.98
CA ASN A 130 -0.71 3.80 10.99
C ASN A 130 -0.96 2.32 10.70
N THR A 131 -0.32 1.78 9.69
CA THR A 131 -0.57 0.40 9.23
C THR A 131 -0.04 -0.68 10.20
N GLY A 132 0.54 -0.32 11.32
CA GLY A 132 1.27 -1.26 12.16
C GLY A 132 2.47 -1.85 11.41
N GLN A 133 2.91 -3.04 11.78
CA GLN A 133 4.05 -3.69 11.13
C GLN A 133 3.75 -4.03 9.67
N VAL A 134 4.64 -3.63 8.76
CA VAL A 134 4.56 -3.95 7.32
C VAL A 134 5.87 -4.54 6.82
N TYR A 135 5.78 -5.30 5.74
CA TYR A 135 6.91 -5.81 4.96
C TYR A 135 6.98 -5.06 3.64
N THR A 136 8.18 -4.67 3.23
CA THR A 136 8.37 -4.06 1.91
C THR A 136 8.09 -5.06 0.80
N ILE A 137 7.55 -4.58 -0.32
CA ILE A 137 7.28 -5.39 -1.49
C ILE A 137 8.53 -5.47 -2.36
N ALA A 138 8.83 -6.67 -2.87
CA ALA A 138 9.97 -6.89 -3.75
C ALA A 138 9.81 -6.11 -5.06
N THR A 139 10.91 -5.49 -5.52
CA THR A 139 10.95 -4.62 -6.71
C THR A 139 11.59 -5.30 -7.92
N ASN A 140 12.13 -6.51 -7.75
CA ASN A 140 12.77 -7.30 -8.80
C ASN A 140 11.79 -8.15 -9.63
N GLN A 141 10.49 -7.98 -9.39
CA GLN A 141 9.41 -8.62 -10.16
C GLN A 141 8.18 -7.70 -10.16
N PRO A 142 7.30 -7.82 -11.16
CA PRO A 142 6.06 -7.06 -11.20
C PRO A 142 5.19 -7.34 -9.96
N PHE A 143 4.53 -6.30 -9.47
CA PHE A 143 3.41 -6.44 -8.54
C PHE A 143 2.11 -6.46 -9.35
N GLU A 144 1.37 -7.55 -9.29
CA GLU A 144 0.20 -7.76 -10.12
C GLU A 144 -1.08 -7.43 -9.34
N ILE A 145 -1.99 -6.71 -9.98
CA ILE A 145 -3.32 -6.38 -9.48
C ILE A 145 -4.34 -6.88 -10.49
N ASN A 146 -5.30 -7.67 -10.05
CA ASN A 146 -6.38 -8.13 -10.90
C ASN A 146 -7.37 -7.00 -11.20
N LEU A 147 -7.57 -6.70 -12.48
CA LEU A 147 -8.56 -5.73 -12.91
C LEU A 147 -9.88 -6.42 -13.22
N THR A 148 -10.98 -5.82 -12.78
CA THR A 148 -12.33 -6.34 -13.05
C THR A 148 -12.76 -5.93 -14.46
N SER A 149 -13.03 -6.92 -15.31
CA SER A 149 -13.47 -6.66 -16.68
C SER A 149 -14.82 -5.96 -16.71
N GLY A 150 -14.89 -4.84 -17.44
CA GLY A 150 -16.12 -4.07 -17.64
C GLY A 150 -16.59 -3.27 -16.43
N ASP A 151 -15.74 -3.13 -15.41
CA ASP A 151 -16.05 -2.35 -14.21
C ASP A 151 -14.82 -1.56 -13.70
N TRP A 152 -15.02 -0.73 -12.69
CA TRP A 152 -13.95 0.03 -12.04
C TRP A 152 -13.14 -0.85 -11.10
N THR A 153 -11.85 -0.62 -11.09
CA THR A 153 -10.93 -1.16 -10.08
C THR A 153 -10.16 0.02 -9.46
N PHE A 154 -10.26 0.19 -8.16
CA PHE A 154 -9.53 1.22 -7.43
C PHE A 154 -8.19 0.67 -6.99
N VAL A 155 -7.12 1.14 -7.61
CA VAL A 155 -5.76 0.66 -7.36
C VAL A 155 -4.97 1.66 -6.52
N GLY A 156 -4.09 1.15 -5.65
CA GLY A 156 -3.17 1.91 -4.84
C GLY A 156 -1.72 1.60 -5.18
N ASN A 157 -0.81 2.50 -4.84
CA ASN A 157 0.62 2.23 -4.94
C ASN A 157 1.02 1.25 -3.82
N PRO A 158 1.50 0.04 -4.13
CA PRO A 158 1.93 -0.92 -3.13
C PRO A 158 3.34 -0.65 -2.58
N PHE A 159 4.07 0.29 -3.16
CA PHE A 159 5.43 0.63 -2.77
C PHE A 159 5.48 1.91 -1.95
N ASP A 160 6.47 2.02 -1.06
CA ASP A 160 6.74 3.22 -0.26
C ASP A 160 7.62 4.25 -1.03
N PHE A 161 7.45 4.32 -2.34
CA PHE A 161 8.08 5.32 -3.20
C PHE A 161 7.18 5.60 -4.41
N THR A 162 7.40 6.74 -5.05
CA THR A 162 6.61 7.13 -6.22
C THR A 162 6.96 6.25 -7.42
N ILE A 163 5.95 5.67 -8.06
CA ILE A 163 6.06 4.98 -9.34
C ILE A 163 5.47 5.86 -10.45
N PRO A 164 6.16 6.02 -11.59
CA PRO A 164 5.59 6.73 -12.72
C PRO A 164 4.47 5.90 -13.36
N LEU A 165 3.42 6.55 -13.84
CA LEU A 165 2.32 5.86 -14.53
C LEU A 165 2.78 5.07 -15.76
N THR A 166 3.89 5.47 -16.38
CA THR A 166 4.52 4.76 -17.49
C THR A 166 5.12 3.40 -17.11
N SER A 167 5.25 3.13 -15.81
CA SER A 167 5.67 1.80 -15.30
C SER A 167 4.50 0.83 -15.14
N LEU A 168 3.28 1.28 -15.35
CA LEU A 168 2.11 0.41 -15.35
C LEU A 168 1.97 -0.25 -16.72
N GLY A 169 1.60 -1.51 -16.71
CA GLY A 169 1.37 -2.30 -17.91
C GLY A 169 0.33 -3.38 -17.66
N THR A 170 -0.17 -3.98 -18.71
CA THR A 170 -1.05 -5.15 -18.63
C THR A 170 -0.27 -6.40 -19.03
N THR A 171 -0.56 -7.52 -18.38
CA THR A 171 0.08 -8.81 -18.68
C THR A 171 -0.55 -9.50 -19.90
N ASP A 172 -1.73 -9.06 -20.33
CA ASP A 172 -2.53 -9.66 -21.40
C ASP A 172 -2.43 -8.94 -22.75
N SER A 173 -1.44 -8.05 -22.94
CA SER A 173 -1.23 -7.28 -24.18
C SER A 173 -2.33 -6.29 -24.53
N THR A 174 -3.30 -6.04 -23.65
CA THR A 174 -4.25 -4.95 -23.80
C THR A 174 -3.64 -3.67 -23.25
N SER A 175 -3.80 -2.56 -23.96
CA SER A 175 -3.37 -1.24 -23.46
C SER A 175 -4.31 -0.74 -22.34
N LEU A 176 -3.75 -0.11 -21.34
CA LEU A 176 -4.49 0.65 -20.34
C LEU A 176 -5.10 1.92 -20.95
#